data_52a92e9bdfb0fdeaa1c464133149c293
#
_entry.id   52a92e9bdfb0fdeaa1c464133149c293
#
_cell.length_a   1.000
_cell.length_b   1.000
_cell.length_c   1.000
_cell.angle_alpha   90.00
_cell.angle_beta   90.00
_cell.angle_gamma   90.00
#
_symmetry.space_group_name_H-M   'P 1'
#
loop_
_entity.id
_entity.type
_entity.pdbx_description
1 polymer ?
#
loop_
_entity_poly.entity_id
_entity_poly.type
_entity_poly.pdbx_seq_one_letter_code
_entity_poly.pdbx_strand_id
1 'polypeptide(L)'
;MPVIYHVTTAAEWENAQQKGAYTTPSLQAEGFIHCSADDAQVAGVLQRYFAGKTNLLKLVIDTDKLKSRFIYEWSPSTADTFPHVYGPINLEAVIDSIKI
;
A
#
# COMPACT_ATOMS: atom_id res chain seq x y z
N MET A 1 0.85 17.96 -1.71
CA MET A 1 0.32 16.74 -2.31
C MET A 1 0.35 15.64 -1.24
N PRO A 2 -0.80 15.27 -0.69
CA PRO A 2 -0.80 14.24 0.35
C PRO A 2 -0.50 12.87 -0.26
N VAL A 3 0.33 12.10 0.41
CA VAL A 3 0.70 10.77 -0.04
C VAL A 3 0.53 9.75 1.08
N ILE A 4 0.26 8.51 0.68
CA ILE A 4 0.35 7.34 1.54
C ILE A 4 1.26 6.32 0.85
N TYR A 5 1.69 5.30 1.58
CA TYR A 5 2.65 4.33 1.08
C TYR A 5 2.09 2.91 1.17
N HIS A 6 2.53 2.05 0.26
CA HIS A 6 2.19 0.64 0.29
C HIS A 6 3.41 -0.19 -0.08
N VAL A 7 3.72 -1.20 0.73
CA VAL A 7 4.83 -2.11 0.46
C VAL A 7 4.33 -3.29 -0.34
N THR A 8 5.02 -3.60 -1.44
CA THR A 8 4.69 -4.73 -2.30
C THR A 8 5.98 -5.34 -2.86
N THR A 9 5.84 -6.40 -3.63
CA THR A 9 6.96 -6.99 -4.36
C THR A 9 7.04 -6.41 -5.77
N ALA A 10 8.23 -6.44 -6.37
CA ALA A 10 8.42 -6.01 -7.75
C ALA A 10 7.53 -6.81 -8.70
N ALA A 11 7.37 -8.12 -8.45
CA ALA A 11 6.54 -8.99 -9.28
C ALA A 11 5.05 -8.60 -9.22
N GLU A 12 4.54 -8.30 -8.02
CA GLU A 12 3.15 -7.89 -7.86
C GLU A 12 2.87 -6.54 -8.50
N TRP A 13 3.82 -5.60 -8.39
CA TRP A 13 3.70 -4.31 -9.03
C TRP A 13 3.70 -4.42 -10.55
N GLU A 14 4.62 -5.23 -11.11
CA GLU A 14 4.65 -5.49 -12.55
C GLU A 14 3.33 -6.09 -13.04
N ASN A 15 2.79 -7.06 -12.30
CA ASN A 15 1.51 -7.68 -12.62
C ASN A 15 0.37 -6.65 -12.61
N ALA A 16 0.37 -5.72 -11.65
CA ALA A 16 -0.62 -4.65 -11.58
C ALA A 16 -0.55 -3.73 -12.80
N GLN A 17 0.67 -3.41 -13.26
CA GLN A 17 0.85 -2.57 -14.44
C GLN A 17 0.28 -3.23 -15.69
N GLN A 18 0.37 -4.55 -15.80
CA GLN A 18 -0.22 -5.28 -16.91
C GLN A 18 -1.74 -5.34 -16.82
N LYS A 19 -2.28 -5.43 -15.61
CA LYS A 19 -3.74 -5.51 -15.40
C LYS A 19 -4.44 -4.16 -15.43
N GLY A 20 -3.71 -3.07 -15.24
CA GLY A 20 -4.27 -1.73 -15.24
C GLY A 20 -4.71 -1.20 -13.89
N ALA A 21 -4.58 -2.00 -12.82
CA ALA A 21 -4.89 -1.58 -11.45
C ALA A 21 -4.15 -2.48 -10.47
N TYR A 22 -3.86 -1.94 -9.29
CA TYR A 22 -3.21 -2.71 -8.23
C TYR A 22 -4.24 -3.20 -7.22
N THR A 23 -4.21 -4.50 -6.95
CA THR A 23 -5.05 -5.13 -5.93
C THR A 23 -4.19 -6.05 -5.07
N THR A 24 -4.71 -6.42 -3.90
CA THR A 24 -4.05 -7.35 -2.99
C THR A 24 -5.01 -8.44 -2.56
N PRO A 25 -4.52 -9.58 -2.06
CA PRO A 25 -5.39 -10.60 -1.47
C PRO A 25 -6.23 -10.05 -0.31
N SER A 26 -5.71 -9.08 0.44
CA SER A 26 -6.44 -8.48 1.56
C SER A 26 -7.69 -7.74 1.10
N LEU A 27 -7.70 -7.20 -0.12
CA LEU A 27 -8.90 -6.54 -0.65
C LEU A 27 -10.07 -7.50 -0.74
N GLN A 28 -9.83 -8.74 -1.19
CA GLN A 28 -10.87 -9.76 -1.23
C GLN A 28 -11.21 -10.31 0.16
N ALA A 29 -10.20 -10.53 0.99
CA ALA A 29 -10.39 -11.17 2.29
C ALA A 29 -10.97 -10.22 3.33
N GLU A 30 -10.56 -8.96 3.33
CA GLU A 30 -10.91 -7.98 4.37
C GLU A 30 -11.65 -6.76 3.82
N GLY A 31 -11.69 -6.58 2.51
CA GLY A 31 -12.39 -5.46 1.87
C GLY A 31 -11.53 -4.22 1.70
N PHE A 32 -10.25 -4.26 2.04
CA PHE A 32 -9.36 -3.10 1.90
C PHE A 32 -7.91 -3.50 1.71
N ILE A 33 -7.13 -2.55 1.19
CA ILE A 33 -5.68 -2.67 1.03
C ILE A 33 -5.01 -1.91 2.17
N HIS A 34 -4.09 -2.56 2.87
CA HIS A 34 -3.34 -1.96 3.97
C HIS A 34 -2.27 -1.01 3.43
N CYS A 35 -2.28 0.22 3.89
CA CYS A 35 -1.27 1.22 3.52
C CYS A 35 -0.62 1.82 4.77
N SER A 36 0.41 2.62 4.56
CA SER A 36 1.15 3.30 5.63
C SER A 36 1.09 4.81 5.43
N ALA A 37 0.98 5.55 6.52
CA ALA A 37 0.86 7.00 6.48
C ALA A 37 2.22 7.69 6.34
N ASP A 38 3.29 7.06 6.83
CA ASP A 38 4.63 7.63 6.87
C ASP A 38 5.70 6.53 6.84
N ASP A 39 6.96 6.94 6.78
CA ASP A 39 8.07 5.99 6.70
C ASP A 39 8.25 5.18 7.99
N ALA A 40 7.86 5.68 9.13
CA ALA A 40 7.89 4.93 10.38
C ALA A 40 6.94 3.74 10.31
N GLN A 41 5.75 3.93 9.77
CA GLN A 41 4.79 2.85 9.56
C GLN A 41 5.29 1.85 8.50
N VAL A 42 5.92 2.35 7.43
CA VAL A 42 6.54 1.48 6.42
C VAL A 42 7.60 0.58 7.08
N ALA A 43 8.47 1.13 7.91
CA ALA A 43 9.49 0.36 8.62
C ALA A 43 8.86 -0.73 9.49
N GLY A 44 7.77 -0.44 10.18
CA GLY A 44 7.04 -1.41 10.98
C GLY A 44 6.45 -2.54 10.15
N VAL A 45 5.89 -2.21 9.00
CA VAL A 45 5.33 -3.20 8.06
C VAL A 45 6.44 -4.12 7.54
N LEU A 46 7.59 -3.56 7.16
CA LEU A 46 8.72 -4.35 6.69
C LEU A 46 9.19 -5.34 7.75
N GLN A 47 9.27 -4.91 9.00
CA GLN A 47 9.70 -5.76 10.09
C GLN A 47 8.70 -6.87 10.40
N ARG A 48 7.39 -6.56 10.39
CA ARG A 48 6.36 -7.53 10.78
C ARG A 48 6.03 -8.53 9.67
N TYR A 49 5.97 -8.10 8.42
CA TYR A 49 5.41 -8.92 7.34
C TYR A 49 6.40 -9.27 6.24
N PHE A 50 7.49 -8.56 6.12
CA PHE A 50 8.44 -8.73 5.01
C PHE A 50 9.87 -9.04 5.46
N ALA A 51 10.07 -9.40 6.73
CA ALA A 51 11.40 -9.76 7.22
C ALA A 51 12.00 -10.91 6.39
N GLY A 52 13.21 -10.73 5.91
CA GLY A 52 13.90 -11.73 5.09
C GLY A 52 13.45 -11.77 3.63
N LYS A 53 12.48 -10.97 3.23
CA LYS A 53 12.03 -10.91 1.83
C LYS A 53 12.83 -9.88 1.04
N THR A 54 12.99 -10.15 -0.27
CA THR A 54 13.76 -9.30 -1.18
C THR A 54 12.88 -8.80 -2.32
N ASN A 55 13.43 -7.94 -3.16
CA ASN A 55 12.72 -7.37 -4.32
C ASN A 55 11.44 -6.63 -3.90
N LEU A 56 11.55 -5.84 -2.85
CA LEU A 56 10.44 -5.07 -2.30
C LEU A 56 10.45 -3.65 -2.87
N LEU A 57 9.25 -3.10 -3.01
CA LEU A 57 9.02 -1.72 -3.45
C LEU A 57 8.14 -1.00 -2.46
N LYS A 58 8.41 0.28 -2.26
CA LYS A 58 7.51 1.21 -1.60
C LYS A 58 6.80 2.00 -2.67
N LEU A 59 5.50 1.78 -2.81
CA LEU A 59 4.68 2.57 -3.72
C LEU A 59 4.30 3.87 -3.02
N VAL A 60 4.52 5.00 -3.70
CA VAL A 60 4.11 6.31 -3.22
C VAL A 60 2.80 6.66 -3.92
N ILE A 61 1.74 6.81 -3.14
CA ILE A 61 0.39 6.98 -3.66
C ILE A 61 -0.11 8.39 -3.36
N ASP A 62 -0.42 9.14 -4.41
CA ASP A 62 -1.04 10.47 -4.29
C ASP A 62 -2.52 10.28 -4.01
N THR A 63 -2.96 10.63 -2.81
CA THR A 63 -4.34 10.44 -2.41
C THR A 63 -5.32 11.30 -3.20
N ASP A 64 -4.86 12.42 -3.77
CA ASP A 64 -5.71 13.26 -4.62
C ASP A 64 -6.05 12.60 -5.96
N LYS A 65 -5.22 11.64 -6.40
CA LYS A 65 -5.44 10.90 -7.65
C LYS A 65 -6.10 9.55 -7.43
N LEU A 66 -6.28 9.15 -6.19
CA LEU A 66 -6.84 7.85 -5.84
C LEU A 66 -8.35 7.85 -6.12
N LYS A 67 -8.81 6.87 -6.91
CA LYS A 67 -10.23 6.75 -7.26
C LYS A 67 -11.02 5.99 -6.22
N SER A 68 -10.40 5.05 -5.53
CA SER A 68 -11.04 4.29 -4.47
C SER A 68 -11.04 5.10 -3.18
N ARG A 69 -12.07 4.89 -2.38
CA ARG A 69 -12.18 5.53 -1.06
C ARG A 69 -11.10 5.02 -0.14
N PHE A 70 -10.52 5.89 0.69
CA PHE A 70 -9.60 5.47 1.74
C PHE A 70 -9.95 6.13 3.06
N ILE A 71 -9.67 5.42 4.17
CA ILE A 71 -10.02 5.87 5.51
C ILE A 71 -8.84 5.53 6.44
N TYR A 72 -8.52 6.45 7.35
CA TYR A 72 -7.57 6.16 8.42
C TYR A 72 -8.30 5.41 9.53
N GLU A 73 -7.81 4.21 9.87
CA GLU A 73 -8.47 3.34 10.83
C GLU A 73 -7.49 2.87 11.91
N TRP A 74 -7.99 2.78 13.13
CA TRP A 74 -7.20 2.35 14.28
C TRP A 74 -6.93 0.85 14.21
N SER A 75 -5.66 0.47 14.48
CA SER A 75 -5.24 -0.93 14.57
C SER A 75 -4.87 -1.25 16.02
N PRO A 76 -5.67 -2.02 16.76
CA PRO A 76 -5.36 -2.32 18.16
C PRO A 76 -4.06 -3.11 18.34
N SER A 77 -3.72 -3.99 17.40
CA SER A 77 -2.52 -4.82 17.52
C SER A 77 -1.22 -4.02 17.45
N THR A 78 -1.22 -2.88 16.77
CA THR A 78 -0.05 -2.01 16.65
C THR A 78 -0.22 -0.69 17.39
N ALA A 79 -1.40 -0.44 17.96
CA ALA A 79 -1.74 0.80 18.66
C ALA A 79 -1.43 2.04 17.80
N ASP A 80 -1.85 2.00 16.53
CA ASP A 80 -1.60 3.07 15.57
C ASP A 80 -2.75 3.15 14.56
N THR A 81 -2.82 4.26 13.84
CA THR A 81 -3.85 4.51 12.84
C THR A 81 -3.23 4.40 11.44
N PHE A 82 -3.80 3.54 10.59
CA PHE A 82 -3.29 3.29 9.25
C PHE A 82 -4.32 3.64 8.19
N PRO A 83 -3.89 4.16 7.03
CA PRO A 83 -4.81 4.33 5.90
C PRO A 83 -5.16 2.98 5.27
N HIS A 84 -6.45 2.74 5.07
CA HIS A 84 -6.97 1.56 4.38
C HIS A 84 -7.70 2.00 3.13
N VAL A 85 -7.34 1.41 1.98
CA VAL A 85 -7.94 1.73 0.69
C VAL A 85 -9.00 0.70 0.36
N TYR A 86 -10.25 1.13 0.19
CA TYR A 86 -11.41 0.26 0.00
C TYR A 86 -11.73 0.07 -1.48
N GLY A 87 -10.77 -0.44 -2.21
CA GLY A 87 -10.91 -0.76 -3.62
C GLY A 87 -9.55 -0.86 -4.29
N PRO A 88 -9.51 -1.16 -5.59
CA PRO A 88 -8.26 -1.19 -6.33
C PRO A 88 -7.58 0.17 -6.34
N ILE A 89 -6.26 0.16 -6.37
CA ILE A 89 -5.47 1.39 -6.52
C ILE A 89 -5.23 1.59 -8.02
N ASN A 90 -5.75 2.68 -8.56
CA ASN A 90 -5.54 3.02 -9.96
C ASN A 90 -4.08 3.42 -10.18
N LEU A 91 -3.52 3.02 -11.30
CA LEU A 91 -2.08 3.21 -11.57
C LEU A 91 -1.67 4.67 -11.55
N GLU A 92 -2.54 5.56 -12.01
CA GLU A 92 -2.25 6.99 -12.04
C GLU A 92 -2.01 7.59 -10.66
N ALA A 93 -2.55 6.97 -9.60
CA ALA A 93 -2.33 7.42 -8.23
C ALA A 93 -0.95 7.05 -7.71
N VAL A 94 -0.30 6.05 -8.30
CA VAL A 94 1.06 5.65 -7.91
C VAL A 94 2.05 6.54 -8.64
N ILE A 95 2.58 7.53 -7.93
CA ILE A 95 3.48 8.54 -8.53
C ILE A 95 4.94 8.15 -8.47
N ASP A 96 5.29 7.14 -7.67
CA ASP A 96 6.66 6.64 -7.61
C ASP A 96 6.65 5.21 -7.05
N SER A 97 7.68 4.44 -7.39
CA SER A 97 7.94 3.12 -6.84
C SER A 97 9.43 3.05 -6.50
N ILE A 98 9.71 2.89 -5.21
CA ILE A 98 11.07 3.00 -4.68
C ILE A 98 11.52 1.64 -4.16
N LYS A 99 12.69 1.19 -4.60
CA LYS A 99 13.30 -0.03 -4.08
C LYS A 99 13.68 0.14 -2.61
N ILE A 100 13.35 -0.86 -1.83
CA ILE A 100 13.67 -0.85 -0.39
C ILE A 100 14.25 -2.18 0.06
#